data_8af40a0e24264dbd18c8ba58277d7687
#
_entry.id   8af40a0e24264dbd18c8ba58277d7687
#
_cell.length_a   1.000
_cell.length_b   1.000
_cell.length_c   1.000
_cell.angle_alpha   90.00
_cell.angle_beta   90.00
_cell.angle_gamma   90.00
#
_symmetry.space_group_name_H-M   'P 1'
#
loop_
_entity.id
_entity.type
_entity.pdbx_description
1 polymer ?
#
loop_
_entity_poly.entity_id
_entity_poly.type
_entity_poly.pdbx_seq_one_letter_code
_entity_poly.pdbx_strand_id
1 'polypeptide(L)'
;GRNVTMVTHDIKNHKFKIESPKGLSCLEYDLTGHVFTVLHTIVPAALSGKDLAAQLAEAAYSWAVKNRYTVRSDCTYMTAWMKRHER
;
A
#
# COMPACT_ATOMS: atom_id res chain seq x y z
N GLY A 1 -11.85 -21.37 9.03
CA GLY A 1 -12.10 -20.46 7.97
C GLY A 1 -10.89 -19.69 7.59
N ARG A 2 -10.95 -19.15 6.45
CA ARG A 2 -9.87 -18.37 5.93
C ARG A 2 -10.15 -16.89 6.14
N ASN A 3 -9.17 -16.19 6.66
CA ASN A 3 -9.29 -14.75 6.78
C ASN A 3 -8.97 -14.11 5.46
N VAL A 4 -9.94 -13.44 4.89
CA VAL A 4 -9.75 -12.72 3.66
C VAL A 4 -9.57 -11.26 4.01
N THR A 5 -8.39 -10.72 3.74
CA THR A 5 -8.13 -9.33 3.96
C THR A 5 -8.44 -8.58 2.69
N MET A 6 -9.34 -7.64 2.78
CA MET A 6 -9.71 -6.87 1.61
C MET A 6 -9.04 -5.51 1.63
N VAL A 7 -8.32 -5.23 0.57
CA VAL A 7 -7.73 -3.92 0.38
C VAL A 7 -8.71 -3.10 -0.45
N THR A 8 -9.09 -1.96 0.07
CA THR A 8 -9.98 -1.04 -0.63
C THR A 8 -9.14 0.10 -1.22
N HIS A 9 -9.37 0.41 -2.47
CA HIS A 9 -8.67 1.51 -3.12
C HIS A 9 -9.56 2.74 -3.15
N ASP A 10 -9.23 3.73 -2.36
CA ASP A 10 -9.93 5.01 -2.32
C ASP A 10 -9.24 5.96 -3.29
N ILE A 11 -9.65 5.90 -4.54
CA ILE A 11 -8.97 6.67 -5.59
C ILE A 11 -9.09 8.17 -5.34
N LYS A 12 -10.24 8.60 -4.86
CA LYS A 12 -10.48 10.03 -4.65
C LYS A 12 -9.50 10.62 -3.64
N ASN A 13 -9.16 9.86 -2.62
CA ASN A 13 -8.29 10.34 -1.56
C ASN A 13 -6.87 9.78 -1.64
N HIS A 14 -6.55 9.09 -2.74
CA HIS A 14 -5.21 8.55 -2.99
C HIS A 14 -4.74 7.64 -1.86
N LYS A 15 -5.57 6.65 -1.51
CA LYS A 15 -5.24 5.72 -0.44
C LYS A 15 -5.63 4.31 -0.79
N PHE A 16 -4.84 3.37 -0.29
CA PHE A 16 -5.25 1.97 -0.20
C PHE A 16 -5.47 1.70 1.28
N LYS A 17 -6.57 1.03 1.62
CA LYS A 17 -6.99 0.87 3.01
C LYS A 17 -7.34 -0.57 3.33
N ILE A 18 -7.09 -0.96 4.58
CA ILE A 18 -7.58 -2.21 5.14
C ILE A 18 -8.25 -1.86 6.44
N GLU A 19 -9.55 -2.11 6.53
CA GLU A 19 -10.31 -1.85 7.76
C GLU A 19 -10.37 -3.10 8.60
N SER A 20 -10.25 -2.92 9.91
CA SER A 20 -10.39 -4.02 10.83
C SER A 20 -10.98 -3.50 12.14
N PRO A 21 -11.50 -4.39 13.00
CA PRO A 21 -12.01 -3.95 14.31
C PRO A 21 -10.95 -3.27 15.18
N LYS A 22 -9.68 -3.52 14.90
CA LYS A 22 -8.60 -2.96 15.71
C LYS A 22 -7.99 -1.71 15.11
N GLY A 23 -8.55 -1.21 14.02
CA GLY A 23 -8.09 0.04 13.44
C GLY A 23 -7.97 -0.02 11.94
N LEU A 24 -7.58 1.11 11.38
CA LEU A 24 -7.45 1.29 9.95
C LEU A 24 -5.98 1.28 9.57
N SER A 25 -5.63 0.43 8.61
CA SER A 25 -4.32 0.45 8.00
C SER A 25 -4.44 1.12 6.64
N CYS A 26 -3.47 1.93 6.27
CA CYS A 26 -3.54 2.58 4.96
C CYS A 26 -2.17 2.88 4.39
N LEU A 27 -2.18 3.03 3.08
CA LEU A 27 -1.02 3.46 2.31
C LEU A 27 -1.47 4.66 1.51
N GLU A 28 -0.78 5.79 1.66
CA GLU A 28 -1.12 7.01 0.94
C GLU A 28 -0.11 7.27 -0.16
N TYR A 29 -0.61 7.81 -1.27
CA TYR A 29 0.25 8.03 -2.43
C TYR A 29 -0.09 9.35 -3.10
N ASP A 30 0.82 9.79 -3.97
CA ASP A 30 0.62 10.96 -4.80
C ASP A 30 0.67 10.53 -6.26
N LEU A 31 -0.12 11.19 -7.09
CA LEU A 31 -0.10 10.99 -8.53
C LEU A 31 0.25 12.31 -9.20
N THR A 32 1.35 12.32 -9.92
CA THR A 32 1.75 13.49 -10.68
C THR A 32 2.26 13.01 -12.02
N GLY A 33 1.57 13.39 -13.10
CA GLY A 33 1.92 12.89 -14.43
C GLY A 33 1.83 11.38 -14.47
N HIS A 34 2.93 10.73 -14.83
CA HIS A 34 2.99 9.27 -14.89
C HIS A 34 3.66 8.67 -13.67
N VAL A 35 3.77 9.43 -12.59
CA VAL A 35 4.49 8.99 -11.40
C VAL A 35 3.53 8.75 -10.25
N PHE A 36 3.62 7.55 -9.68
CA PHE A 36 2.86 7.13 -8.50
C PHE A 36 3.88 7.06 -7.36
N THR A 37 3.79 7.98 -6.41
CA THR A 37 4.73 8.05 -5.30
C THR A 37 4.07 7.62 -4.01
N VAL A 38 4.59 6.55 -3.40
CA VAL A 38 4.09 6.12 -2.09
C VAL A 38 4.66 7.06 -1.04
N LEU A 39 3.77 7.71 -0.29
CA LEU A 39 4.17 8.70 0.70
C LEU A 39 4.44 8.06 2.05
N HIS A 40 3.51 7.25 2.53
CA HIS A 40 3.72 6.52 3.78
C HIS A 40 2.71 5.40 3.91
N THR A 41 3.04 4.45 4.78
CA THR A 41 2.20 3.30 5.09
C THR A 41 2.01 3.28 6.61
N ILE A 42 0.77 3.22 7.04
CA ILE A 42 0.43 3.29 8.46
C ILE A 42 -0.32 2.03 8.86
N VAL A 43 0.20 1.32 9.86
CA VAL A 43 -0.46 0.13 10.40
C VAL A 43 -0.50 0.29 11.92
N PRO A 44 -1.70 0.18 12.54
CA PRO A 44 -1.79 0.29 13.99
C PRO A 44 -0.91 -0.73 14.69
N ALA A 45 -0.38 -0.36 15.85
CA ALA A 45 0.50 -1.25 16.60
C ALA A 45 -0.19 -2.58 16.92
N ALA A 46 -1.49 -2.53 17.20
CA ALA A 46 -2.24 -3.75 17.52
C ALA A 46 -2.30 -4.72 16.35
N LEU A 47 -2.03 -4.25 15.14
CA LEU A 47 -2.08 -5.09 13.94
C LEU A 47 -0.71 -5.39 13.37
N SER A 48 0.35 -4.98 14.05
CA SER A 48 1.70 -5.24 13.53
C SER A 48 1.94 -6.74 13.52
N GLY A 49 2.73 -7.19 12.55
CA GLY A 49 3.01 -8.61 12.40
C GLY A 49 1.96 -9.39 11.65
N LYS A 50 0.92 -8.73 11.16
CA LYS A 50 -0.14 -9.40 10.41
C LYS A 50 -0.03 -9.21 8.92
N ASP A 51 1.14 -8.77 8.47
CA ASP A 51 1.43 -8.66 7.04
C ASP A 51 0.56 -7.65 6.30
N LEU A 52 -0.06 -6.72 7.03
CA LEU A 52 -0.95 -5.77 6.38
C LEU A 52 -0.21 -4.76 5.52
N ALA A 53 0.96 -4.32 6.00
CA ALA A 53 1.76 -3.38 5.21
C ALA A 53 2.17 -4.00 3.89
N ALA A 54 2.53 -5.28 3.88
CA ALA A 54 2.90 -5.97 2.65
C ALA A 54 1.72 -6.09 1.70
N GLN A 55 0.53 -6.36 2.24
CA GLN A 55 -0.67 -6.45 1.41
C GLN A 55 -1.00 -5.10 0.78
N LEU A 56 -0.86 -4.02 1.54
CA LEU A 56 -1.07 -2.68 1.00
C LEU A 56 -0.05 -2.35 -0.07
N ALA A 57 1.22 -2.68 0.17
CA ALA A 57 2.28 -2.41 -0.80
C ALA A 57 2.04 -3.17 -2.09
N GLU A 58 1.64 -4.44 -1.98
CA GLU A 58 1.40 -5.24 -3.17
C GLU A 58 0.21 -4.71 -3.97
N ALA A 59 -0.87 -4.35 -3.29
CA ALA A 59 -2.05 -3.82 -3.97
C ALA A 59 -1.71 -2.52 -4.68
N ALA A 60 -0.97 -1.64 -4.02
CA ALA A 60 -0.62 -0.35 -4.60
C ALA A 60 0.32 -0.51 -5.79
N TYR A 61 1.33 -1.34 -5.64
CA TYR A 61 2.30 -1.56 -6.70
C TYR A 61 1.65 -2.18 -7.93
N SER A 62 0.82 -3.22 -7.71
CA SER A 62 0.15 -3.90 -8.81
C SER A 62 -0.78 -2.95 -9.56
N TRP A 63 -1.53 -2.14 -8.82
CA TRP A 63 -2.44 -1.19 -9.46
C TRP A 63 -1.66 -0.16 -10.28
N ALA A 64 -0.57 0.36 -9.72
CA ALA A 64 0.21 1.38 -10.41
C ALA A 64 0.84 0.83 -11.70
N VAL A 65 1.41 -0.36 -11.63
CA VAL A 65 2.03 -0.97 -12.80
C VAL A 65 0.98 -1.28 -13.85
N LYS A 66 -0.16 -1.81 -13.44
CA LYS A 66 -1.24 -2.13 -14.36
C LYS A 66 -1.72 -0.88 -15.09
N ASN A 67 -1.70 0.26 -14.42
CA ASN A 67 -2.15 1.52 -14.99
C ASN A 67 -1.01 2.35 -15.59
N ARG A 68 0.16 1.74 -15.73
CA ARG A 68 1.30 2.29 -16.46
C ARG A 68 1.94 3.49 -15.78
N TYR A 69 1.90 3.50 -14.45
CA TYR A 69 2.61 4.50 -13.69
C TYR A 69 4.02 4.03 -13.36
N THR A 70 4.94 4.97 -13.24
CA THR A 70 6.25 4.71 -12.66
C THR A 70 6.11 4.81 -11.16
N VAL A 71 6.54 3.78 -10.43
CA VAL A 71 6.37 3.76 -8.98
C VAL A 71 7.60 4.31 -8.29
N ARG A 72 7.39 5.28 -7.41
CA ARG A 72 8.44 5.83 -6.57
C ARG A 72 8.02 5.73 -5.12
N SER A 73 8.97 5.83 -4.21
CA SER A 73 8.67 5.66 -2.80
C SER A 73 9.43 6.68 -1.96
N ASP A 74 8.66 7.41 -1.14
CA ASP A 74 9.19 8.24 -0.07
C ASP A 74 8.96 7.55 1.27
N CYS A 75 8.49 6.30 1.24
CA CYS A 75 8.16 5.53 2.44
C CYS A 75 9.24 4.47 2.66
N THR A 76 9.82 4.44 3.85
CA THR A 76 10.87 3.49 4.18
C THR A 76 10.44 2.05 3.97
N TYR A 77 9.22 1.73 4.41
CA TYR A 77 8.72 0.36 4.24
C TYR A 77 8.58 0.00 2.76
N MET A 78 7.95 0.88 1.99
CA MET A 78 7.72 0.62 0.57
C MET A 78 9.02 0.49 -0.20
N THR A 79 10.00 1.30 0.13
CA THR A 79 11.30 1.23 -0.51
C THR A 79 11.91 -0.15 -0.31
N ALA A 80 11.88 -0.66 0.92
CA ALA A 80 12.42 -1.98 1.22
C ALA A 80 11.61 -3.07 0.54
N TRP A 81 10.27 -2.91 0.53
CA TRP A 81 9.39 -3.88 -0.11
C TRP A 81 9.69 -3.99 -1.60
N MET A 82 9.81 -2.86 -2.28
CA MET A 82 10.09 -2.84 -3.70
C MET A 82 11.43 -3.50 -4.02
N LYS A 83 12.41 -3.25 -3.17
CA LYS A 83 13.74 -3.82 -3.38
C LYS A 83 13.70 -5.35 -3.30
N ARG A 84 12.92 -5.89 -2.37
CA ARG A 84 12.80 -7.34 -2.25
C ARG A 84 12.03 -7.97 -3.41
N HIS A 85 11.21 -7.19 -4.09
CA HIS A 85 10.34 -7.69 -5.16
C HIS A 85 10.78 -7.27 -6.56
N GLU A 86 11.94 -6.65 -6.66
CA GLU A 86 12.51 -6.31 -7.97
C GLU A 86 12.92 -7.57 -8.72
N ARG A 87 12.78 -7.48 -10.01
CA ARG A 87 13.21 -8.58 -10.88
C ARG A 87 14.30 -8.11 -11.80
#